data_657d256533aab0e3ba92fbb9cd74350c
#
_entry.id   657d256533aab0e3ba92fbb9cd74350c
#
_cell.length_a   1.000
_cell.length_b   1.000
_cell.length_c   1.000
_cell.angle_alpha   90.00
_cell.angle_beta   90.00
_cell.angle_gamma   90.00
#
_symmetry.space_group_name_H-M   'P 1'
#
loop_
_entity.id
_entity.type
_entity.pdbx_description
1 polymer ?
#
loop_
_entity_poly.entity_id
_entity_poly.type
_entity_poly.pdbx_seq_one_letter_code
_entity_poly.pdbx_strand_id
1 'polypeptide(L)'
;MDIRTLTAAELNEAIILAKEVILSENDASWSKESAKSISEFMAERLKQFTVYGLYAEGLESILAYDPDKMHVILLLTRQVSRKKGYATALLNHLKEEAHENHLSKISAYVVDSTVDFYQHYGFEDTGKSTEAGGMNYTPMEYLVGREWLGKTVTVIVDHTYGSFHPHIADLTYPVNTGYVEELFQKNGEFQDAYVIGPKEPLDTFQGVVSGIIYHKDDHRSYFIVTRVTENIDENEIIQAVGFEQQFYETRILWK
;
A
#
# COMPACT_ATOMS: atom_id res chain seq x y z
N MET A 1 16.75 -14.89 7.95
CA MET A 1 16.06 -14.31 6.76
C MET A 1 16.38 -12.84 6.79
N ASP A 2 17.06 -12.35 5.78
CA ASP A 2 17.54 -10.96 5.70
C ASP A 2 16.95 -10.32 4.44
N ILE A 3 16.25 -9.17 4.61
CA ILE A 3 15.70 -8.38 3.51
C ILE A 3 16.46 -7.07 3.47
N ARG A 4 16.96 -6.71 2.29
CA ARG A 4 17.68 -5.46 2.09
C ARG A 4 17.63 -4.98 0.65
N THR A 5 17.81 -3.68 0.48
CA THR A 5 18.02 -3.08 -0.83
C THR A 5 19.35 -3.56 -1.43
N LEU A 6 19.29 -4.03 -2.68
CA LEU A 6 20.47 -4.50 -3.38
C LEU A 6 21.33 -3.34 -3.87
N THR A 7 22.63 -3.45 -3.66
CA THR A 7 23.61 -2.53 -4.22
C THR A 7 23.83 -2.81 -5.71
N ALA A 8 24.44 -1.86 -6.43
CA ALA A 8 24.77 -2.04 -7.85
C ALA A 8 25.63 -3.30 -8.12
N ALA A 9 26.47 -3.72 -7.17
CA ALA A 9 27.27 -4.94 -7.30
C ALA A 9 26.42 -6.20 -7.17
N GLU A 10 25.39 -6.18 -6.33
CA GLU A 10 24.48 -7.31 -6.07
C GLU A 10 23.37 -7.44 -7.14
N LEU A 11 23.09 -6.39 -7.91
CA LEU A 11 22.11 -6.43 -8.99
C LEU A 11 22.40 -7.51 -10.04
N ASN A 12 23.67 -7.89 -10.25
CA ASN A 12 23.99 -8.99 -11.16
C ASN A 12 23.43 -10.33 -10.68
N GLU A 13 23.42 -10.58 -9.37
CA GLU A 13 22.81 -11.78 -8.79
C GLU A 13 21.28 -11.77 -8.97
N ALA A 14 20.64 -10.62 -8.77
CA ALA A 14 19.20 -10.45 -9.03
C ALA A 14 18.85 -10.68 -10.50
N ILE A 15 19.67 -10.20 -11.43
CA ILE A 15 19.49 -10.42 -12.87
C ILE A 15 19.59 -11.91 -13.21
N ILE A 16 20.55 -12.65 -12.62
CA ILE A 16 20.69 -14.09 -12.82
C ILE A 16 19.44 -14.80 -12.29
N LEU A 17 18.98 -14.46 -11.06
CA LEU A 17 17.76 -15.03 -10.47
C LEU A 17 16.55 -14.75 -11.37
N ALA A 18 16.37 -13.52 -11.85
CA ALA A 18 15.25 -13.17 -12.70
C ALA A 18 15.24 -13.98 -14.00
N LYS A 19 16.39 -14.12 -14.65
CA LYS A 19 16.52 -14.96 -15.86
C LYS A 19 16.20 -16.42 -15.58
N GLU A 20 16.76 -16.96 -14.50
CA GLU A 20 16.52 -18.36 -14.09
C GLU A 20 15.03 -18.63 -13.88
N VAL A 21 14.35 -17.77 -13.10
CA VAL A 21 12.94 -17.95 -12.77
C VAL A 21 12.06 -17.79 -14.01
N ILE A 22 12.23 -16.71 -14.80
CA ILE A 22 11.41 -16.46 -15.98
C ILE A 22 11.57 -17.57 -17.02
N LEU A 23 12.79 -18.06 -17.24
CA LEU A 23 13.05 -19.13 -18.20
C LEU A 23 12.57 -20.52 -17.70
N SER A 24 12.42 -20.69 -16.39
CA SER A 24 11.93 -21.95 -15.80
C SER A 24 10.40 -22.01 -15.72
N GLU A 25 9.69 -20.90 -15.93
CA GLU A 25 8.23 -20.89 -15.96
C GLU A 25 7.75 -21.70 -17.18
N ASN A 26 7.08 -22.80 -16.90
CA ASN A 26 6.42 -23.64 -17.90
C ASN A 26 4.95 -23.20 -18.08
N ASP A 27 4.69 -21.91 -18.14
CA ASP A 27 3.36 -21.43 -18.49
C ASP A 27 3.12 -21.71 -19.97
N ALA A 28 2.07 -22.45 -20.31
CA ALA A 28 1.71 -22.83 -21.66
C ALA A 28 1.42 -21.61 -22.58
N SER A 29 1.26 -20.41 -21.99
CA SER A 29 1.09 -19.15 -22.70
C SER A 29 2.39 -18.54 -23.24
N TRP A 30 3.57 -19.03 -22.80
CA TRP A 30 4.87 -18.48 -23.16
C TRP A 30 5.58 -19.32 -24.22
N SER A 31 5.92 -18.71 -25.34
CA SER A 31 6.94 -19.31 -26.19
C SER A 31 8.33 -19.16 -25.54
N LYS A 32 9.25 -20.08 -25.80
CA LYS A 32 10.65 -19.98 -25.30
C LYS A 32 11.32 -18.68 -25.77
N GLU A 33 10.92 -18.17 -26.93
CA GLU A 33 11.45 -16.94 -27.50
C GLU A 33 10.91 -15.70 -26.78
N SER A 34 9.62 -15.70 -26.43
CA SER A 34 9.00 -14.66 -25.60
C SER A 34 9.62 -14.62 -24.20
N ALA A 35 9.80 -15.76 -23.54
CA ALA A 35 10.44 -15.84 -22.22
C ALA A 35 11.88 -15.29 -22.25
N LYS A 36 12.65 -15.59 -23.30
CA LYS A 36 14.01 -15.05 -23.46
C LYS A 36 14.00 -13.52 -23.61
N SER A 37 13.17 -12.99 -24.51
CA SER A 37 13.05 -11.54 -24.74
C SER A 37 12.61 -10.81 -23.48
N ILE A 38 11.63 -11.36 -22.74
CA ILE A 38 11.14 -10.78 -21.47
C ILE A 38 12.26 -10.82 -20.41
N SER A 39 13.00 -11.92 -20.29
CA SER A 39 14.08 -12.04 -19.32
C SER A 39 15.21 -11.04 -19.58
N GLU A 40 15.55 -10.78 -20.84
CA GLU A 40 16.55 -9.78 -21.22
C GLU A 40 16.04 -8.35 -20.95
N PHE A 41 14.79 -8.06 -21.30
CA PHE A 41 14.15 -6.78 -21.04
C PHE A 41 14.06 -6.48 -19.54
N MET A 42 13.61 -7.45 -18.73
CA MET A 42 13.53 -7.27 -17.26
C MET A 42 14.90 -7.08 -16.63
N ALA A 43 15.92 -7.82 -17.10
CA ALA A 43 17.28 -7.67 -16.60
C ALA A 43 17.85 -6.25 -16.78
N GLU A 44 17.56 -5.61 -17.92
CA GLU A 44 17.97 -4.21 -18.13
C GLU A 44 17.16 -3.23 -17.28
N ARG A 45 15.88 -3.50 -17.09
CA ARG A 45 15.00 -2.66 -16.28
C ARG A 45 15.32 -2.71 -14.79
N LEU A 46 15.79 -3.84 -14.26
CA LEU A 46 16.20 -3.95 -12.84
C LEU A 46 17.23 -2.89 -12.43
N LYS A 47 18.05 -2.43 -13.35
CA LYS A 47 19.04 -1.38 -13.10
C LYS A 47 18.43 0.02 -12.88
N GLN A 48 17.18 0.21 -13.23
CA GLN A 48 16.48 1.51 -13.19
C GLN A 48 15.57 1.64 -11.96
N PHE A 49 15.38 0.57 -11.19
CA PHE A 49 14.44 0.48 -10.09
C PHE A 49 15.13 0.14 -8.77
N THR A 50 14.45 0.39 -7.67
CA THR A 50 14.85 -0.12 -6.37
C THR A 50 14.55 -1.62 -6.32
N VAL A 51 15.52 -2.41 -5.90
CA VAL A 51 15.39 -3.86 -5.82
C VAL A 51 15.68 -4.32 -4.39
N TYR A 52 14.70 -4.96 -3.78
CA TYR A 52 14.88 -5.72 -2.54
C TYR A 52 15.28 -7.16 -2.85
N GLY A 53 16.27 -7.64 -2.12
CA GLY A 53 16.64 -9.05 -2.09
C GLY A 53 16.33 -9.68 -0.75
N LEU A 54 15.79 -10.90 -0.78
CA LEU A 54 15.62 -11.72 0.40
C LEU A 54 16.65 -12.84 0.38
N TYR A 55 17.49 -12.86 1.41
CA TYR A 55 18.56 -13.83 1.62
C TYR A 55 18.20 -14.85 2.72
N ALA A 56 18.41 -16.13 2.42
CA ALA A 56 18.40 -17.22 3.38
C ALA A 56 19.73 -18.01 3.30
N GLU A 57 19.87 -18.97 2.42
CA GLU A 57 21.15 -19.64 2.10
C GLU A 57 21.89 -18.94 0.95
N GLY A 58 21.21 -18.04 0.25
CA GLY A 58 21.66 -17.20 -0.85
C GLY A 58 20.53 -16.24 -1.18
N LEU A 59 20.59 -15.55 -2.34
CA LEU A 59 19.50 -14.73 -2.83
C LEU A 59 18.37 -15.63 -3.33
N GLU A 60 17.24 -15.67 -2.60
CA GLU A 60 16.12 -16.57 -2.84
C GLU A 60 14.93 -15.91 -3.52
N SER A 61 14.72 -14.62 -3.25
CA SER A 61 13.60 -13.86 -3.79
C SER A 61 13.99 -12.42 -4.00
N ILE A 62 13.38 -11.77 -5.01
CA ILE A 62 13.56 -10.35 -5.30
C ILE A 62 12.22 -9.67 -5.51
N LEU A 63 12.12 -8.41 -5.12
CA LEU A 63 11.06 -7.48 -5.45
C LEU A 63 11.68 -6.22 -6.03
N ALA A 64 11.31 -5.87 -7.27
CA ALA A 64 11.71 -4.62 -7.89
C ALA A 64 10.51 -3.68 -8.01
N TYR A 65 10.69 -2.42 -7.68
CA TYR A 65 9.63 -1.42 -7.75
C TYR A 65 10.17 -0.05 -8.16
N ASP A 66 9.30 0.75 -8.76
CA ASP A 66 9.51 2.16 -9.04
C ASP A 66 9.20 2.97 -7.76
N PRO A 67 10.18 3.58 -7.09
CA PRO A 67 9.96 4.27 -5.82
C PRO A 67 9.11 5.54 -5.96
N ASP A 68 9.17 6.22 -7.13
CA ASP A 68 8.40 7.45 -7.36
C ASP A 68 6.89 7.18 -7.50
N LYS A 69 6.52 5.96 -7.90
CA LYS A 69 5.12 5.57 -8.17
C LYS A 69 4.61 4.48 -7.23
N MET A 70 5.48 3.93 -6.39
CA MET A 70 5.21 2.70 -5.63
C MET A 70 4.59 1.60 -6.51
N HIS A 71 5.20 1.41 -7.69
CA HIS A 71 4.72 0.44 -8.66
C HIS A 71 5.63 -0.78 -8.67
N VAL A 72 5.07 -1.94 -8.33
CA VAL A 72 5.80 -3.22 -8.38
C VAL A 72 6.01 -3.62 -9.83
N ILE A 73 7.27 -3.73 -10.21
CA ILE A 73 7.71 -4.13 -11.56
C ILE A 73 7.87 -5.64 -11.64
N LEU A 74 8.38 -6.25 -10.54
CA LEU A 74 8.75 -7.65 -10.52
C LEU A 74 8.75 -8.19 -9.09
N LEU A 75 8.18 -9.37 -8.90
CA LEU A 75 8.27 -10.14 -7.65
C LEU A 75 8.52 -11.59 -8.02
N LEU A 76 9.71 -12.07 -7.77
CA LEU A 76 10.15 -13.42 -8.18
C LEU A 76 10.77 -14.16 -7.00
N THR A 77 10.51 -15.46 -6.93
CA THR A 77 11.11 -16.39 -5.98
C THR A 77 11.63 -17.61 -6.71
N ARG A 78 12.85 -18.05 -6.40
CA ARG A 78 13.42 -19.30 -6.94
C ARG A 78 12.43 -20.44 -6.80
N GLN A 79 12.31 -21.27 -7.82
CA GLN A 79 11.33 -22.37 -7.83
C GLN A 79 11.46 -23.30 -6.61
N VAL A 80 12.69 -23.65 -6.23
CA VAL A 80 13.01 -24.51 -5.07
C VAL A 80 12.72 -23.86 -3.72
N SER A 81 12.50 -22.54 -3.71
CA SER A 81 12.26 -21.71 -2.52
C SER A 81 10.83 -21.18 -2.43
N ARG A 82 9.96 -21.58 -3.35
CA ARG A 82 8.53 -21.23 -3.32
C ARG A 82 7.82 -21.85 -2.13
N LYS A 83 6.69 -21.28 -1.74
CA LYS A 83 5.85 -21.68 -0.59
C LYS A 83 6.54 -21.61 0.77
N LYS A 84 7.70 -20.93 0.87
CA LYS A 84 8.40 -20.63 2.12
C LYS A 84 8.09 -19.24 2.69
N GLY A 85 7.15 -18.49 2.07
CA GLY A 85 6.74 -17.16 2.51
C GLY A 85 7.67 -16.01 2.06
N TYR A 86 8.65 -16.24 1.19
CA TYR A 86 9.64 -15.22 0.81
C TYR A 86 9.04 -14.05 0.01
N ALA A 87 8.18 -14.35 -0.98
CA ALA A 87 7.46 -13.31 -1.71
C ALA A 87 6.55 -12.48 -0.79
N THR A 88 5.88 -13.15 0.16
CA THR A 88 5.07 -12.48 1.19
C THR A 88 5.89 -11.54 2.06
N ALA A 89 7.07 -11.98 2.50
CA ALA A 89 7.95 -11.17 3.33
C ALA A 89 8.42 -9.90 2.60
N LEU A 90 8.80 -10.02 1.31
CA LEU A 90 9.17 -8.87 0.48
C LEU A 90 8.00 -7.91 0.25
N LEU A 91 6.80 -8.45 -0.01
CA LEU A 91 5.62 -7.63 -0.22
C LEU A 91 5.20 -6.89 1.06
N ASN A 92 5.29 -7.55 2.21
CA ASN A 92 5.03 -6.89 3.50
C ASN A 92 6.07 -5.81 3.80
N HIS A 93 7.34 -6.05 3.51
CA HIS A 93 8.39 -5.03 3.65
C HIS A 93 8.11 -3.78 2.80
N LEU A 94 7.64 -3.97 1.54
CA LEU A 94 7.22 -2.84 0.69
C LEU A 94 5.99 -2.11 1.24
N LYS A 95 5.03 -2.83 1.85
CA LYS A 95 3.86 -2.22 2.50
C LYS A 95 4.25 -1.40 3.72
N GLU A 96 5.18 -1.90 4.53
CA GLU A 96 5.72 -1.16 5.68
C GLU A 96 6.44 0.12 5.21
N GLU A 97 7.25 0.04 4.16
CA GLU A 97 7.90 1.22 3.58
C GLU A 97 6.88 2.22 3.03
N ALA A 98 5.86 1.75 2.31
CA ALA A 98 4.81 2.64 1.79
C ALA A 98 4.06 3.35 2.92
N HIS A 99 3.77 2.64 4.02
CA HIS A 99 3.15 3.22 5.21
C HIS A 99 4.07 4.25 5.88
N GLU A 100 5.35 3.91 6.06
CA GLU A 100 6.36 4.80 6.68
C GLU A 100 6.60 6.09 5.86
N ASN A 101 6.37 6.06 4.55
CA ASN A 101 6.51 7.20 3.65
C ASN A 101 5.17 7.90 3.33
N HIS A 102 4.09 7.64 4.09
CA HIS A 102 2.74 8.20 3.91
C HIS A 102 2.16 8.01 2.51
N LEU A 103 2.51 6.95 1.83
CA LEU A 103 1.98 6.70 0.51
C LEU A 103 0.61 6.02 0.62
N SER A 104 -0.33 6.47 -0.17
CA SER A 104 -1.71 5.99 -0.12
C SER A 104 -1.91 4.62 -0.75
N LYS A 105 -1.00 4.20 -1.66
CA LYS A 105 -1.17 2.96 -2.42
C LYS A 105 0.11 2.36 -2.96
N ILE A 106 0.08 1.06 -3.21
CA ILE A 106 1.04 0.30 -4.01
C ILE A 106 0.30 -0.24 -5.23
N SER A 107 0.86 -0.11 -6.43
CA SER A 107 0.26 -0.64 -7.66
C SER A 107 1.11 -1.74 -8.28
N ALA A 108 0.49 -2.58 -9.12
CA ALA A 108 1.18 -3.62 -9.88
C ALA A 108 0.41 -3.95 -11.17
N TYR A 109 1.13 -4.38 -12.22
CA TYR A 109 0.55 -5.12 -13.33
C TYR A 109 0.82 -6.60 -13.12
N VAL A 110 -0.22 -7.37 -12.85
CA VAL A 110 -0.13 -8.73 -12.35
C VAL A 110 -0.53 -9.71 -13.45
N VAL A 111 0.30 -10.71 -13.73
CA VAL A 111 -0.05 -11.78 -14.69
C VAL A 111 -1.13 -12.70 -14.12
N ASP A 112 -2.01 -13.22 -14.98
CA ASP A 112 -3.20 -14.00 -14.59
C ASP A 112 -2.87 -15.13 -13.59
N SER A 113 -1.77 -15.82 -13.76
CA SER A 113 -1.36 -16.94 -12.90
C SER A 113 -1.01 -16.53 -11.45
N THR A 114 -0.87 -15.23 -11.16
CA THR A 114 -0.49 -14.71 -9.84
C THR A 114 -1.52 -13.73 -9.25
N VAL A 115 -2.66 -13.51 -9.93
CA VAL A 115 -3.74 -12.63 -9.44
C VAL A 115 -4.23 -13.06 -8.07
N ASP A 116 -4.53 -14.35 -7.86
CA ASP A 116 -5.00 -14.89 -6.58
C ASP A 116 -4.01 -14.62 -5.44
N PHE A 117 -2.68 -14.66 -5.73
CA PHE A 117 -1.66 -14.32 -4.74
C PHE A 117 -1.80 -12.86 -4.31
N TYR A 118 -1.87 -11.92 -5.26
CA TYR A 118 -2.01 -10.50 -4.92
C TYR A 118 -3.32 -10.18 -4.23
N GLN A 119 -4.44 -10.78 -4.66
CA GLN A 119 -5.75 -10.64 -4.00
C GLN A 119 -5.71 -11.14 -2.55
N HIS A 120 -5.08 -12.30 -2.30
CA HIS A 120 -4.90 -12.82 -0.95
C HIS A 120 -4.15 -11.85 -0.03
N TYR A 121 -3.25 -11.04 -0.59
CA TYR A 121 -2.51 -10.01 0.15
C TYR A 121 -3.15 -8.63 0.09
N GLY A 122 -4.43 -8.55 -0.31
CA GLY A 122 -5.25 -7.36 -0.21
C GLY A 122 -5.15 -6.39 -1.39
N PHE A 123 -4.54 -6.80 -2.51
CA PHE A 123 -4.63 -6.05 -3.75
C PHE A 123 -6.00 -6.26 -4.39
N GLU A 124 -6.51 -5.23 -5.03
CA GLU A 124 -7.79 -5.24 -5.74
C GLU A 124 -7.59 -4.84 -7.20
N ASP A 125 -8.39 -5.41 -8.09
CA ASP A 125 -8.38 -5.07 -9.52
C ASP A 125 -8.86 -3.63 -9.70
N THR A 126 -8.15 -2.86 -10.52
CA THR A 126 -8.50 -1.46 -10.78
C THR A 126 -8.96 -1.21 -12.21
N GLY A 127 -8.94 -2.20 -13.06
CA GLY A 127 -9.33 -2.06 -14.45
C GLY A 127 -9.33 -3.39 -15.20
N LYS A 128 -9.57 -3.28 -16.51
CA LYS A 128 -9.57 -4.45 -17.40
C LYS A 128 -8.16 -4.94 -17.65
N SER A 129 -8.00 -6.26 -17.70
CA SER A 129 -6.76 -6.89 -18.13
C SER A 129 -6.39 -6.45 -19.55
N THR A 130 -5.09 -6.27 -19.77
CA THR A 130 -4.52 -5.90 -21.07
C THR A 130 -3.48 -6.94 -21.49
N GLU A 131 -3.45 -7.25 -22.78
CA GLU A 131 -2.43 -8.14 -23.34
C GLU A 131 -1.18 -7.36 -23.73
N ALA A 132 -0.02 -7.85 -23.30
CA ALA A 132 1.28 -7.36 -23.74
C ALA A 132 2.29 -8.52 -23.79
N GLY A 133 3.00 -8.66 -24.92
CA GLY A 133 4.02 -9.69 -25.10
C GLY A 133 3.50 -11.13 -25.00
N GLY A 134 2.22 -11.36 -25.34
CA GLY A 134 1.58 -12.67 -25.26
C GLY A 134 1.08 -13.06 -23.86
N MET A 135 1.04 -12.11 -22.93
CA MET A 135 0.53 -12.30 -21.57
C MET A 135 -0.57 -11.30 -21.25
N ASN A 136 -1.53 -11.73 -20.45
CA ASN A 136 -2.53 -10.84 -19.86
C ASN A 136 -2.02 -10.29 -18.52
N TYR A 137 -2.20 -8.99 -18.32
CA TYR A 137 -1.86 -8.27 -17.11
C TYR A 137 -3.10 -7.59 -16.56
N THR A 138 -3.41 -7.88 -15.33
CA THR A 138 -4.47 -7.20 -14.56
C THR A 138 -3.86 -6.06 -13.75
N PRO A 139 -4.32 -4.81 -13.92
CA PRO A 139 -3.89 -3.71 -13.07
C PRO A 139 -4.48 -3.88 -11.67
N MET A 140 -3.63 -3.88 -10.66
CA MET A 140 -4.04 -4.08 -9.27
C MET A 140 -3.46 -2.99 -8.37
N GLU A 141 -4.18 -2.63 -7.31
CA GLU A 141 -3.74 -1.70 -6.27
C GLU A 141 -3.96 -2.28 -4.87
N TYR A 142 -3.01 -2.02 -3.99
CA TYR A 142 -3.15 -2.19 -2.55
C TYR A 142 -3.25 -0.80 -1.91
N LEU A 143 -4.31 -0.54 -1.16
CA LEU A 143 -4.47 0.70 -0.40
C LEU A 143 -3.78 0.54 0.95
N VAL A 144 -2.79 1.40 1.21
CA VAL A 144 -1.95 1.36 2.41
C VAL A 144 -2.78 1.70 3.65
N GLY A 145 -2.59 0.96 4.73
CA GLY A 145 -3.35 1.15 5.97
C GLY A 145 -4.68 0.39 6.01
N ARG A 146 -5.14 -0.24 4.91
CA ARG A 146 -6.41 -0.98 4.87
C ARG A 146 -6.51 -2.10 5.91
N GLU A 147 -5.40 -2.63 6.37
CA GLU A 147 -5.31 -3.63 7.43
C GLU A 147 -5.78 -3.11 8.80
N TRP A 148 -5.92 -1.79 8.94
CA TRP A 148 -6.46 -1.16 10.15
C TRP A 148 -7.98 -1.10 10.18
N LEU A 149 -8.66 -1.30 9.06
CA LEU A 149 -10.11 -1.33 9.03
C LEU A 149 -10.66 -2.37 10.02
N GLY A 150 -11.57 -1.92 10.86
CA GLY A 150 -12.19 -2.73 11.91
C GLY A 150 -11.34 -2.93 13.16
N LYS A 151 -10.09 -2.45 13.21
CA LYS A 151 -9.28 -2.48 14.43
C LYS A 151 -9.62 -1.33 15.36
N THR A 152 -9.44 -1.55 16.64
CA THR A 152 -9.54 -0.51 17.67
C THR A 152 -8.23 0.25 17.75
N VAL A 153 -8.32 1.58 17.79
CA VAL A 153 -7.19 2.50 17.93
C VAL A 153 -7.49 3.56 19.00
N THR A 154 -6.43 4.21 19.48
CA THR A 154 -6.54 5.38 20.36
C THR A 154 -6.14 6.62 19.57
N VAL A 155 -7.05 7.58 19.46
CA VAL A 155 -6.80 8.90 18.88
C VAL A 155 -6.44 9.89 19.97
N ILE A 156 -5.28 10.53 19.86
CA ILE A 156 -4.94 11.73 20.65
C ILE A 156 -5.50 12.93 19.88
N VAL A 157 -6.38 13.67 20.53
CA VAL A 157 -7.06 14.80 19.88
C VAL A 157 -6.19 16.05 20.03
N ASP A 158 -5.89 16.68 18.90
CA ASP A 158 -5.13 17.92 18.81
C ASP A 158 -6.02 19.14 18.42
N HIS A 159 -7.14 18.88 17.72
CA HIS A 159 -8.15 19.88 17.43
C HIS A 159 -9.53 19.39 17.87
N THR A 160 -10.05 20.03 18.89
CA THR A 160 -11.31 19.62 19.53
C THR A 160 -12.53 20.09 18.76
N TYR A 161 -13.64 19.35 18.89
CA TYR A 161 -14.95 19.78 18.40
C TYR A 161 -15.26 21.22 18.80
N GLY A 162 -15.65 22.08 17.83
CA GLY A 162 -16.00 23.47 18.04
C GLY A 162 -14.83 24.44 18.20
N SER A 163 -13.57 23.99 18.20
CA SER A 163 -12.40 24.88 18.18
C SER A 163 -12.23 25.55 16.81
N PHE A 164 -11.54 26.70 16.79
CA PHE A 164 -11.28 27.42 15.54
C PHE A 164 -10.14 26.77 14.75
N HIS A 165 -10.28 26.73 13.44
CA HIS A 165 -9.23 26.25 12.55
C HIS A 165 -8.05 27.26 12.53
N PRO A 166 -6.78 26.78 12.68
CA PRO A 166 -5.64 27.69 12.85
C PRO A 166 -5.31 28.54 11.62
N HIS A 167 -5.70 28.09 10.43
CA HIS A 167 -5.33 28.74 9.15
C HIS A 167 -6.51 29.22 8.32
N ILE A 168 -7.75 28.85 8.65
CA ILE A 168 -8.94 29.24 7.90
C ILE A 168 -9.84 30.08 8.82
N ALA A 169 -9.95 31.36 8.50
CA ALA A 169 -10.79 32.30 9.28
C ALA A 169 -12.25 31.81 9.29
N ASP A 170 -12.89 32.00 10.43
CA ASP A 170 -14.31 31.67 10.69
C ASP A 170 -14.68 30.17 10.51
N LEU A 171 -13.71 29.30 10.29
CA LEU A 171 -13.95 27.87 10.27
C LEU A 171 -13.75 27.28 11.67
N THR A 172 -14.74 26.49 12.12
CA THR A 172 -14.63 25.67 13.34
C THR A 172 -14.61 24.20 12.99
N TYR A 173 -13.89 23.39 13.79
CA TYR A 173 -13.88 21.95 13.62
C TYR A 173 -15.25 21.34 13.96
N PRO A 174 -15.96 20.74 13.01
CA PRO A 174 -17.27 20.12 13.26
C PRO A 174 -17.14 18.71 13.87
N VAL A 175 -15.93 18.22 14.01
CA VAL A 175 -15.55 16.94 14.64
C VAL A 175 -14.24 17.11 15.40
N ASN A 176 -13.96 16.20 16.35
CA ASN A 176 -12.62 16.12 16.91
C ASN A 176 -11.67 15.53 15.88
N THR A 177 -10.47 16.10 15.73
CA THR A 177 -9.40 15.58 14.88
C THR A 177 -8.13 15.38 15.68
N GLY A 178 -7.25 14.54 15.19
CA GLY A 178 -5.99 14.24 15.85
C GLY A 178 -5.26 13.11 15.14
N TYR A 179 -4.52 12.33 15.89
CA TYR A 179 -3.67 11.28 15.35
C TYR A 179 -3.77 9.98 16.16
N VAL A 180 -3.43 8.87 15.51
CA VAL A 180 -3.40 7.55 16.14
C VAL A 180 -2.02 7.32 16.77
N GLU A 181 -1.97 7.23 18.11
CA GLU A 181 -0.72 7.14 18.88
C GLU A 181 0.08 5.88 18.55
N GLU A 182 -0.60 4.75 18.30
CA GLU A 182 0.03 3.47 17.99
C GLU A 182 0.73 3.45 16.61
N LEU A 183 0.50 4.48 15.78
CA LEU A 183 1.01 4.58 14.42
C LEU A 183 1.99 5.73 14.26
N PHE A 184 2.98 5.78 15.16
CA PHE A 184 4.12 6.68 15.01
C PHE A 184 5.04 6.19 13.90
N GLN A 185 5.33 7.08 12.96
CA GLN A 185 6.11 6.75 11.77
C GLN A 185 7.57 7.19 11.90
N LYS A 186 8.47 6.59 11.13
CA LYS A 186 9.92 6.89 11.19
C LYS A 186 10.28 8.34 10.84
N ASN A 187 9.45 9.01 10.03
CA ASN A 187 9.64 10.42 9.68
C ASN A 187 9.22 11.40 10.80
N GLY A 188 8.71 10.90 11.92
CA GLY A 188 8.27 11.70 13.07
C GLY A 188 6.82 12.16 13.00
N GLU A 189 6.05 11.72 12.02
CA GLU A 189 4.62 12.00 11.88
C GLU A 189 3.78 10.84 12.39
N PHE A 190 2.49 11.10 12.64
CA PHE A 190 1.50 10.12 13.06
C PHE A 190 0.44 9.94 11.97
N GLN A 191 -0.32 8.86 12.05
CA GLN A 191 -1.50 8.67 11.19
C GLN A 191 -2.63 9.58 11.65
N ASP A 192 -3.04 10.53 10.81
CA ASP A 192 -4.15 11.44 11.06
C ASP A 192 -5.49 10.71 11.17
N ALA A 193 -6.39 11.23 12.01
CA ALA A 193 -7.70 10.65 12.22
C ALA A 193 -8.81 11.68 12.52
N TYR A 194 -10.00 11.42 12.00
CA TYR A 194 -11.25 12.06 12.37
C TYR A 194 -12.00 11.19 13.39
N VAL A 195 -12.44 11.79 14.48
CA VAL A 195 -13.31 11.14 15.48
C VAL A 195 -14.76 11.53 15.17
N ILE A 196 -15.56 10.55 14.74
CA ILE A 196 -16.95 10.78 14.34
C ILE A 196 -17.91 10.25 15.42
N GLY A 197 -18.95 11.03 15.70
CA GLY A 197 -20.01 10.72 16.68
C GLY A 197 -20.03 11.72 17.83
N PRO A 198 -18.99 11.82 18.69
CA PRO A 198 -18.97 12.78 19.80
C PRO A 198 -19.03 14.24 19.32
N LYS A 199 -19.99 15.00 19.90
CA LYS A 199 -20.18 16.45 19.64
C LYS A 199 -19.77 17.29 20.85
N GLU A 200 -18.67 16.91 21.48
CA GLU A 200 -18.06 17.55 22.64
C GLU A 200 -16.54 17.53 22.50
N PRO A 201 -15.81 18.51 23.06
CA PRO A 201 -14.37 18.49 23.07
C PRO A 201 -13.84 17.27 23.82
N LEU A 202 -12.85 16.59 23.24
CA LEU A 202 -12.18 15.41 23.81
C LEU A 202 -10.68 15.63 23.85
N ASP A 203 -9.99 15.01 24.82
CA ASP A 203 -8.52 14.93 24.83
C ASP A 203 -8.05 13.65 24.11
N THR A 204 -8.80 12.55 24.28
CA THR A 204 -8.50 11.25 23.66
C THR A 204 -9.78 10.53 23.29
N PHE A 205 -9.70 9.63 22.33
CA PHE A 205 -10.84 8.80 21.93
C PHE A 205 -10.38 7.40 21.55
N GLN A 206 -10.98 6.38 22.15
CA GLN A 206 -10.80 5.00 21.74
C GLN A 206 -11.98 4.55 20.89
N GLY A 207 -11.70 4.10 19.66
CA GLY A 207 -12.73 3.69 18.71
C GLY A 207 -12.22 2.71 17.68
N VAL A 208 -13.08 2.40 16.72
CA VAL A 208 -12.79 1.47 15.61
C VAL A 208 -12.56 2.27 14.34
N VAL A 209 -11.56 1.89 13.55
CA VAL A 209 -11.35 2.41 12.20
C VAL A 209 -12.49 1.90 11.31
N SER A 210 -13.45 2.77 11.02
CA SER A 210 -14.65 2.46 10.22
C SER A 210 -14.47 2.77 8.74
N GLY A 211 -13.48 3.62 8.42
CA GLY A 211 -13.13 3.96 7.06
C GLY A 211 -11.75 4.61 6.99
N ILE A 212 -11.23 4.73 5.79
CA ILE A 212 -9.98 5.43 5.48
C ILE A 212 -10.21 6.32 4.27
N ILE A 213 -9.91 7.60 4.43
CA ILE A 213 -9.94 8.58 3.34
C ILE A 213 -8.54 8.61 2.72
N TYR A 214 -8.44 8.46 1.42
CA TYR A 214 -7.20 8.58 0.65
C TYR A 214 -7.27 9.80 -0.26
N HIS A 215 -6.27 10.67 -0.19
CA HIS A 215 -6.09 11.74 -1.15
C HIS A 215 -5.39 11.19 -2.41
N LYS A 216 -5.84 11.63 -3.60
CA LYS A 216 -5.23 11.22 -4.87
C LYS A 216 -4.07 12.14 -5.29
N ASP A 217 -4.05 13.36 -4.79
CA ASP A 217 -3.16 14.46 -5.19
C ASP A 217 -1.94 14.61 -4.30
N ASP A 218 -2.06 14.46 -2.98
CA ASP A 218 -0.94 14.59 -2.03
C ASP A 218 -0.54 13.28 -1.33
N HIS A 219 -1.21 12.18 -1.69
CA HIS A 219 -0.97 10.82 -1.18
C HIS A 219 -1.20 10.62 0.33
N ARG A 220 -1.85 11.57 1.02
CA ARG A 220 -2.20 11.44 2.43
C ARG A 220 -3.38 10.50 2.63
N SER A 221 -3.46 9.96 3.84
CA SER A 221 -4.63 9.20 4.29
C SER A 221 -5.06 9.62 5.69
N TYR A 222 -6.37 9.51 5.96
CA TYR A 222 -6.98 9.88 7.23
C TYR A 222 -7.87 8.75 7.70
N PHE A 223 -7.74 8.33 8.94
CA PHE A 223 -8.63 7.33 9.51
C PHE A 223 -9.95 7.99 9.94
N ILE A 224 -11.05 7.31 9.70
CA ILE A 224 -12.37 7.61 10.25
C ILE A 224 -12.57 6.67 11.44
N VAL A 225 -12.59 7.25 12.65
CA VAL A 225 -12.71 6.47 13.89
C VAL A 225 -14.04 6.74 14.55
N THR A 226 -14.83 5.67 14.79
CA THR A 226 -16.16 5.74 15.38
C THR A 226 -16.24 4.85 16.63
N ARG A 227 -17.30 5.00 17.44
CA ARG A 227 -17.59 4.03 18.51
C ARG A 227 -17.96 2.68 17.92
N VAL A 228 -17.56 1.60 18.57
CA VAL A 228 -17.84 0.21 18.13
C VAL A 228 -19.33 -0.06 17.93
N THR A 229 -20.18 0.60 18.71
CA THR A 229 -21.63 0.39 18.75
C THR A 229 -22.43 1.38 17.90
N GLU A 230 -21.77 2.36 17.29
CA GLU A 230 -22.44 3.37 16.46
C GLU A 230 -22.43 2.92 15.00
N ASN A 231 -23.62 2.86 14.41
CA ASN A 231 -23.81 2.67 12.98
C ASN A 231 -24.11 4.05 12.39
N ILE A 232 -23.04 4.80 12.05
CA ILE A 232 -23.16 6.14 11.48
C ILE A 232 -23.30 6.00 9.97
N ASP A 233 -24.24 6.73 9.38
CA ASP A 233 -24.45 6.73 7.93
C ASP A 233 -23.22 7.31 7.20
N GLU A 234 -22.82 6.69 6.10
CA GLU A 234 -21.66 7.12 5.32
C GLU A 234 -21.79 8.59 4.84
N ASN A 235 -23.00 9.03 4.50
CA ASN A 235 -23.23 10.42 4.11
C ASN A 235 -23.06 11.40 5.28
N GLU A 236 -23.41 11.00 6.50
CA GLU A 236 -23.17 11.81 7.70
C GLU A 236 -21.67 11.96 7.94
N ILE A 237 -20.90 10.89 7.73
CA ILE A 237 -19.43 10.93 7.86
C ILE A 237 -18.84 11.86 6.78
N ILE A 238 -19.24 11.70 5.52
CA ILE A 238 -18.76 12.53 4.40
C ILE A 238 -19.06 14.01 4.67
N GLN A 239 -20.24 14.35 5.18
CA GLN A 239 -20.59 15.71 5.56
C GLN A 239 -19.73 16.21 6.73
N ALA A 240 -19.51 15.37 7.74
CA ALA A 240 -18.75 15.74 8.93
C ALA A 240 -17.28 16.07 8.63
N VAL A 241 -16.65 15.38 7.67
CA VAL A 241 -15.26 15.61 7.26
C VAL A 241 -15.14 16.59 6.09
N GLY A 242 -16.25 16.94 5.45
CA GLY A 242 -16.32 17.79 4.26
C GLY A 242 -15.75 19.19 4.45
N PHE A 243 -15.67 19.69 5.69
CA PHE A 243 -15.09 21.02 5.98
C PHE A 243 -13.64 21.15 5.48
N GLU A 244 -12.89 20.06 5.45
CA GLU A 244 -11.51 19.99 5.00
C GLU A 244 -11.37 19.15 3.73
N GLN A 245 -12.05 18.00 3.65
CA GLN A 245 -11.91 17.05 2.55
C GLN A 245 -12.48 17.54 1.21
N GLN A 246 -13.34 18.57 1.20
CA GLN A 246 -13.88 19.17 -0.02
C GLN A 246 -12.82 19.82 -0.93
N PHE A 247 -11.63 20.07 -0.41
CA PHE A 247 -10.53 20.72 -1.16
C PHE A 247 -9.64 19.70 -1.90
N TYR A 248 -9.88 18.41 -1.72
CA TYR A 248 -9.05 17.33 -2.25
C TYR A 248 -9.87 16.34 -3.09
N GLU A 249 -9.22 15.71 -4.05
CA GLU A 249 -9.81 14.57 -4.72
C GLU A 249 -9.59 13.32 -3.86
N THR A 250 -10.66 12.78 -3.30
CA THR A 250 -10.61 11.72 -2.31
C THR A 250 -11.21 10.40 -2.81
N ARG A 251 -10.76 9.28 -2.23
CA ARG A 251 -11.41 7.97 -2.26
C ARG A 251 -11.57 7.49 -0.82
N ILE A 252 -12.73 6.97 -0.46
CA ILE A 252 -12.95 6.41 0.87
C ILE A 252 -13.05 4.88 0.75
N LEU A 253 -12.30 4.18 1.59
CA LEU A 253 -12.43 2.75 1.79
C LEU A 253 -13.18 2.51 3.09
N TRP A 254 -14.33 1.87 3.02
CA TRP A 254 -15.14 1.51 4.17
C TRP A 254 -14.80 0.11 4.71
N LYS A 255 -15.11 -0.11 6.00
CA LYS A 255 -14.98 -1.41 6.68
C LYS A 255 -15.87 -2.46 6.05
#